data_9e564adf7d46ac37b26d569445cefe8e
#
_entry.id   9e564adf7d46ac37b26d569445cefe8e
#
_cell.length_a   1.000
_cell.length_b   1.000
_cell.length_c   1.000
_cell.angle_alpha   90.00
_cell.angle_beta   90.00
_cell.angle_gamma   90.00
#
_symmetry.space_group_name_H-M   'P 1'
#
loop_
_entity.id
_entity.type
_entity.pdbx_description
1 polymer ?
#
loop_
_entity_poly.entity_id
_entity_poly.type
_entity_poly.pdbx_seq_one_letter_code
_entity_poly.pdbx_strand_id
1 'polypeptide(L)'
;TVEPIAFEEVLKQIKGKPEEKVISTLILRTLKVAKYEPENKGHFGIASKCYCHFTSPIRRYPDLFIHRVISQYLNDNNNKIEIKNDISTSKKVNLEEKQAIKIIKNKLPEEIYEKYIGQAEKYAEQSSECEKIAQKVERDAEDVKKAEYMQNKIGEEYKGIISSVTSFGIFVELENTVEGLIRFDNLGNEYFIYDEDNKTLIGEKTKKVYHIGDKIKIRVIAANKQTRRIDFESL
;
A
#
# COMPACT_ATOMS: atom_id res chain seq x y z
N THR A 1 3.90 -18.70 -10.96
CA THR A 1 3.35 -17.33 -10.71
C THR A 1 1.90 -17.50 -10.33
N VAL A 2 1.52 -17.02 -9.18
CA VAL A 2 0.12 -17.07 -8.72
C VAL A 2 -0.66 -15.99 -9.48
N GLU A 3 -1.83 -16.32 -10.01
CA GLU A 3 -2.70 -15.38 -10.72
C GLU A 3 -3.50 -14.53 -9.74
N PRO A 4 -3.85 -13.25 -10.09
CA PRO A 4 -4.66 -12.38 -9.21
C PRO A 4 -6.00 -13.01 -8.78
N ILE A 5 -6.60 -13.81 -9.65
CA ILE A 5 -7.87 -14.51 -9.40
C ILE A 5 -7.76 -15.46 -8.20
N ALA A 6 -6.62 -16.12 -8.01
CA ALA A 6 -6.42 -17.04 -6.89
C ALA A 6 -6.50 -16.34 -5.53
N PHE A 7 -5.99 -15.09 -5.44
CA PHE A 7 -6.12 -14.28 -4.21
C PHE A 7 -7.57 -13.85 -3.98
N GLU A 8 -8.29 -13.50 -5.03
CA GLU A 8 -9.72 -13.15 -4.93
C GLU A 8 -10.55 -14.34 -4.41
N GLU A 9 -10.27 -15.54 -4.88
CA GLU A 9 -10.94 -16.76 -4.42
C GLU A 9 -10.66 -17.03 -2.94
N VAL A 10 -9.40 -16.91 -2.50
CA VAL A 10 -9.04 -17.06 -1.09
C VAL A 10 -9.76 -16.01 -0.23
N LEU A 11 -9.74 -14.73 -0.64
CA LEU A 11 -10.42 -13.67 0.09
C LEU A 11 -11.94 -13.89 0.18
N LYS A 12 -12.57 -14.41 -0.88
CA LYS A 12 -14.00 -14.80 -0.85
C LYS A 12 -14.29 -15.92 0.14
N GLN A 13 -13.41 -16.92 0.23
CA GLN A 13 -13.58 -18.07 1.13
C GLN A 13 -13.42 -17.73 2.61
N ILE A 14 -12.61 -16.71 2.94
CA ILE A 14 -12.35 -16.30 4.32
C ILE A 14 -13.27 -15.18 4.80
N LYS A 15 -14.04 -14.56 3.92
CA LYS A 15 -14.91 -13.43 4.24
C LYS A 15 -15.89 -13.77 5.35
N GLY A 16 -15.90 -12.98 6.42
CA GLY A 16 -16.74 -13.17 7.61
C GLY A 16 -16.24 -14.21 8.60
N LYS A 17 -15.10 -14.86 8.33
CA LYS A 17 -14.48 -15.81 9.26
C LYS A 17 -13.52 -15.12 10.23
N PRO A 18 -13.24 -15.71 11.40
CA PRO A 18 -12.29 -15.14 12.36
C PRO A 18 -10.89 -14.91 11.78
N GLU A 19 -10.48 -15.74 10.81
CA GLU A 19 -9.17 -15.73 10.17
C GLU A 19 -9.03 -14.66 9.06
N GLU A 20 -10.12 -14.00 8.68
CA GLU A 20 -10.14 -13.05 7.55
C GLU A 20 -9.07 -11.98 7.68
N LYS A 21 -8.97 -11.35 8.86
CA LYS A 21 -8.00 -10.25 9.09
C LYS A 21 -6.55 -10.75 8.98
N VAL A 22 -6.26 -11.91 9.53
CA VAL A 22 -4.92 -12.50 9.55
C VAL A 22 -4.48 -12.87 8.13
N ILE A 23 -5.32 -13.62 7.42
CA ILE A 23 -5.01 -14.10 6.06
C ILE A 23 -4.91 -12.91 5.10
N SER A 24 -5.81 -11.92 5.19
CA SER A 24 -5.74 -10.70 4.38
C SER A 24 -4.42 -9.94 4.61
N THR A 25 -3.97 -9.83 5.85
CA THR A 25 -2.69 -9.20 6.19
C THR A 25 -1.51 -9.99 5.63
N LEU A 26 -1.52 -11.31 5.73
CA LEU A 26 -0.48 -12.18 5.16
C LEU A 26 -0.43 -12.04 3.63
N ILE A 27 -1.58 -12.06 2.95
CA ILE A 27 -1.65 -11.83 1.50
C ILE A 27 -1.00 -10.50 1.14
N LEU A 28 -1.40 -9.39 1.80
CA LEU A 28 -0.84 -8.08 1.54
C LEU A 28 0.69 -8.03 1.73
N ARG A 29 1.23 -8.72 2.72
CA ARG A 29 2.68 -8.81 2.97
C ARG A 29 3.43 -9.62 1.90
N THR A 30 2.76 -10.53 1.20
CA THR A 30 3.38 -11.30 0.10
C THR A 30 3.40 -10.55 -1.22
N LEU A 31 2.55 -9.53 -1.38
CA LEU A 31 2.50 -8.74 -2.60
C LEU A 31 3.72 -7.81 -2.69
N LYS A 32 4.28 -7.71 -3.90
CA LYS A 32 5.36 -6.76 -4.17
C LYS A 32 4.83 -5.33 -4.09
N VAL A 33 5.62 -4.44 -3.51
CA VAL A 33 5.33 -3.01 -3.52
C VAL A 33 5.35 -2.51 -4.97
N ALA A 34 4.32 -1.76 -5.35
CA ALA A 34 4.24 -1.15 -6.66
C ALA A 34 5.38 -0.13 -6.86
N LYS A 35 5.95 -0.10 -8.05
CA LYS A 35 6.97 0.86 -8.45
C LYS A 35 6.71 1.33 -9.88
N TYR A 36 7.22 2.50 -10.22
CA TYR A 36 7.19 2.98 -11.59
C TYR A 36 8.26 2.24 -12.40
N GLU A 37 7.89 1.73 -13.55
CA GLU A 37 8.79 1.06 -14.49
C GLU A 37 8.54 1.57 -15.92
N PRO A 38 9.58 1.66 -16.77
CA PRO A 38 9.41 2.09 -18.15
C PRO A 38 8.71 1.03 -19.01
N GLU A 39 8.88 -0.25 -18.64
CA GLU A 39 8.27 -1.39 -19.33
C GLU A 39 6.84 -1.64 -18.84
N ASN A 40 5.96 -1.97 -19.78
CA ASN A 40 4.60 -2.38 -19.44
C ASN A 40 4.59 -3.83 -18.93
N LYS A 41 4.57 -4.00 -17.61
CA LYS A 41 4.40 -5.30 -16.93
C LYS A 41 2.97 -5.56 -16.46
N GLY A 42 2.04 -4.69 -16.84
CA GLY A 42 0.67 -4.69 -16.31
C GLY A 42 0.61 -4.27 -14.85
N HIS A 43 -0.54 -4.44 -14.25
CA HIS A 43 -0.75 -4.16 -12.82
C HIS A 43 -1.47 -5.33 -12.16
N PHE A 44 -0.76 -6.07 -11.32
CA PHE A 44 -1.24 -7.29 -10.68
C PHE A 44 -2.51 -7.04 -9.83
N GLY A 45 -2.47 -6.02 -8.96
CA GLY A 45 -3.53 -5.77 -7.98
C GLY A 45 -4.90 -5.38 -8.56
N ILE A 46 -4.94 -4.90 -9.82
CA ILE A 46 -6.17 -4.58 -10.55
C ILE A 46 -6.38 -5.48 -11.78
N ALA A 47 -5.55 -6.52 -11.93
CA ALA A 47 -5.59 -7.47 -13.05
C ALA A 47 -5.59 -6.80 -14.43
N SER A 48 -4.89 -5.66 -14.58
CA SER A 48 -4.82 -4.92 -15.85
C SER A 48 -3.56 -5.31 -16.63
N LYS A 49 -3.72 -5.53 -17.94
CA LYS A 49 -2.59 -5.79 -18.85
C LYS A 49 -1.76 -4.54 -19.15
N CYS A 50 -2.37 -3.36 -19.07
CA CYS A 50 -1.73 -2.07 -19.28
C CYS A 50 -2.22 -1.10 -18.23
N TYR A 51 -1.31 -0.43 -17.54
CA TYR A 51 -1.68 0.56 -16.55
C TYR A 51 -0.62 1.65 -16.45
N CYS A 52 -1.06 2.89 -16.36
CA CYS A 52 -0.20 4.01 -15.98
C CYS A 52 -0.96 4.98 -15.08
N HIS A 53 -0.24 5.72 -14.29
CA HIS A 53 -0.79 6.86 -13.56
C HIS A 53 -1.05 8.01 -14.53
N PHE A 54 -2.21 8.67 -14.40
CA PHE A 54 -2.62 9.73 -15.33
C PHE A 54 -3.35 10.88 -14.64
N THR A 55 -4.08 10.61 -13.56
CA THR A 55 -5.10 11.52 -13.04
C THR A 55 -4.61 12.55 -12.02
N SER A 56 -3.34 12.51 -11.62
CA SER A 56 -2.80 13.41 -10.58
C SER A 56 -1.47 14.08 -10.97
N PRO A 57 -1.40 14.83 -12.09
CA PRO A 57 -0.15 15.39 -12.60
C PRO A 57 0.44 16.51 -11.72
N ILE A 58 -0.36 17.09 -10.81
CA ILE A 58 0.10 18.12 -9.89
C ILE A 58 1.08 17.57 -8.85
N ARG A 59 0.85 16.35 -8.36
CA ARG A 59 1.61 15.73 -7.27
C ARG A 59 2.43 14.51 -7.67
N ARG A 60 2.22 13.95 -8.86
CA ARG A 60 2.94 12.80 -9.35
C ARG A 60 3.56 13.10 -10.71
N TYR A 61 4.89 13.10 -10.75
CA TYR A 61 5.63 13.38 -11.97
C TYR A 61 5.37 12.38 -13.11
N PRO A 62 5.21 11.05 -12.87
CA PRO A 62 4.84 10.10 -13.91
C PRO A 62 3.55 10.47 -14.65
N ASP A 63 2.54 10.98 -13.94
CA ASP A 63 1.30 11.45 -14.58
C ASP A 63 1.59 12.63 -15.53
N LEU A 64 2.37 13.62 -15.06
CA LEU A 64 2.76 14.76 -15.89
C LEU A 64 3.58 14.31 -17.11
N PHE A 65 4.45 13.33 -16.93
CA PHE A 65 5.24 12.76 -18.04
C PHE A 65 4.33 12.13 -19.09
N ILE A 66 3.36 11.31 -18.70
CA ILE A 66 2.38 10.72 -19.62
C ILE A 66 1.56 11.80 -20.34
N HIS A 67 1.14 12.87 -19.64
CA HIS A 67 0.46 14.00 -20.30
C HIS A 67 1.32 14.63 -21.39
N ARG A 68 2.62 14.80 -21.16
CA ARG A 68 3.56 15.35 -22.15
C ARG A 68 3.70 14.42 -23.37
N VAL A 69 3.83 13.11 -23.11
CA VAL A 69 3.92 12.10 -24.20
C VAL A 69 2.66 12.14 -25.06
N ILE A 70 1.47 12.16 -24.45
CA ILE A 70 0.19 12.23 -25.17
C ILE A 70 0.07 13.53 -25.94
N SER A 71 0.44 14.68 -25.36
CA SER A 71 0.38 15.97 -26.04
C SER A 71 1.29 15.98 -27.27
N GLN A 72 2.50 15.43 -27.14
CA GLN A 72 3.42 15.30 -28.27
C GLN A 72 2.87 14.38 -29.36
N TYR A 73 2.32 13.22 -28.96
CA TYR A 73 1.70 12.28 -29.88
C TYR A 73 0.56 12.91 -30.69
N LEU A 74 -0.29 13.69 -30.05
CA LEU A 74 -1.41 14.38 -30.69
C LEU A 74 -0.92 15.48 -31.66
N ASN A 75 0.13 16.20 -31.29
CA ASN A 75 0.71 17.27 -32.13
C ASN A 75 1.41 16.71 -33.37
N ASP A 76 2.23 15.67 -33.23
CA ASP A 76 3.06 15.13 -34.34
C ASP A 76 2.23 14.36 -35.36
N ASN A 77 1.14 13.71 -34.93
CA ASN A 77 0.32 12.95 -35.84
C ASN A 77 -0.61 13.82 -36.72
N ASN A 78 -0.50 15.16 -36.64
CA ASN A 78 -1.38 16.08 -37.34
C ASN A 78 -2.85 15.63 -37.31
N ASN A 79 -3.20 14.83 -36.31
CA ASN A 79 -4.55 14.47 -36.01
C ASN A 79 -5.20 15.76 -35.50
N LYS A 80 -5.50 16.66 -36.43
CA LYS A 80 -6.64 17.52 -36.30
C LYS A 80 -7.83 16.56 -36.14
N ILE A 81 -8.04 16.12 -34.89
CA ILE A 81 -9.38 15.78 -34.48
C ILE A 81 -10.09 17.09 -34.71
N GLU A 82 -10.69 17.25 -35.89
CA GLU A 82 -11.79 18.18 -36.07
C GLU A 82 -12.85 17.67 -35.11
N ILE A 83 -12.77 18.18 -33.88
CA ILE A 83 -13.90 18.21 -32.97
C ILE A 83 -14.86 19.11 -33.71
N LYS A 84 -15.67 18.53 -34.58
CA LYS A 84 -16.87 19.20 -35.08
C LYS A 84 -17.61 19.55 -33.82
N ASN A 85 -17.62 20.84 -33.50
CA ASN A 85 -18.36 21.44 -32.42
C ASN A 85 -19.86 21.36 -32.69
N ASP A 86 -20.40 20.17 -32.81
CA ASP A 86 -21.81 19.90 -32.65
C ASP A 86 -22.09 19.53 -31.19
N ILE A 87 -21.72 20.48 -30.32
CA ILE A 87 -22.23 20.50 -28.94
C ILE A 87 -23.59 21.19 -28.96
N SER A 88 -24.57 20.53 -29.50
CA SER A 88 -25.95 20.76 -29.12
C SER A 88 -26.66 19.41 -29.07
N THR A 89 -26.97 19.06 -27.86
CA THR A 89 -27.80 17.93 -27.40
C THR A 89 -27.04 16.79 -26.72
N SER A 90 -27.34 16.68 -25.45
CA SER A 90 -27.09 15.59 -24.52
C SER A 90 -27.44 14.20 -25.11
N LYS A 91 -26.53 13.61 -25.87
CA LYS A 91 -26.54 12.18 -26.17
C LYS A 91 -25.18 11.61 -25.79
N LYS A 92 -25.18 10.53 -25.01
CA LYS A 92 -24.03 9.72 -24.69
C LYS A 92 -23.14 9.56 -25.93
N VAL A 93 -21.93 10.09 -25.89
CA VAL A 93 -20.92 9.91 -26.93
C VAL A 93 -20.48 8.45 -26.85
N ASN A 94 -21.15 7.59 -27.58
CA ASN A 94 -20.57 6.32 -28.01
C ASN A 94 -19.53 6.68 -29.08
N LEU A 95 -18.30 6.97 -28.65
CA LEU A 95 -17.16 6.92 -29.55
C LEU A 95 -17.11 5.50 -30.10
N GLU A 96 -17.44 5.33 -31.36
CA GLU A 96 -17.34 4.02 -31.99
C GLU A 96 -15.92 3.53 -31.80
N GLU A 97 -15.75 2.34 -31.23
CA GLU A 97 -14.45 1.68 -30.99
C GLU A 97 -13.52 1.73 -32.23
N LYS A 98 -14.10 1.76 -33.44
CA LYS A 98 -13.39 1.87 -34.71
C LYS A 98 -12.62 3.19 -34.89
N GLN A 99 -13.09 4.32 -34.34
CA GLN A 99 -12.37 5.59 -34.44
C GLN A 99 -11.24 5.66 -33.42
N ALA A 100 -11.44 5.15 -32.20
CA ALA A 100 -10.41 5.02 -31.18
C ALA A 100 -9.25 4.12 -31.67
N ILE A 101 -9.57 2.99 -32.32
CA ILE A 101 -8.56 2.07 -32.88
C ILE A 101 -7.76 2.72 -34.03
N LYS A 102 -8.35 3.63 -34.81
CA LYS A 102 -7.65 4.32 -35.90
C LYS A 102 -6.64 5.34 -35.39
N ILE A 103 -6.90 5.96 -34.24
CA ILE A 103 -5.99 6.88 -33.56
C ILE A 103 -4.76 6.13 -32.99
N ILE A 104 -4.94 4.90 -32.51
CA ILE A 104 -3.89 4.08 -31.88
C ILE A 104 -2.88 3.49 -32.91
N LYS A 105 -3.18 3.51 -34.22
CA LYS A 105 -2.32 2.90 -35.24
C LYS A 105 -1.13 3.74 -35.66
N ASN A 106 -1.11 5.03 -35.37
CA ASN A 106 0.01 5.88 -35.73
C ASN A 106 1.07 5.81 -34.61
N LYS A 107 2.30 5.51 -34.97
CA LYS A 107 3.45 5.52 -34.06
C LYS A 107 4.02 6.93 -33.96
N LEU A 108 4.63 7.24 -32.82
CA LEU A 108 5.49 8.41 -32.68
C LEU A 108 6.67 8.27 -33.66
N PRO A 109 7.19 9.39 -34.22
CA PRO A 109 8.48 9.40 -34.91
C PRO A 109 9.56 8.76 -34.04
N GLU A 110 10.47 7.97 -34.68
CA GLU A 110 11.46 7.16 -33.96
C GLU A 110 12.33 8.00 -32.99
N GLU A 111 12.80 9.15 -33.47
CA GLU A 111 13.61 10.07 -32.63
C GLU A 111 12.87 10.54 -31.35
N ILE A 112 11.57 10.79 -31.46
CA ILE A 112 10.74 11.22 -30.34
C ILE A 112 10.48 10.05 -29.43
N TYR A 113 10.26 8.87 -29.99
CA TYR A 113 10.05 7.64 -29.22
C TYR A 113 11.30 7.29 -28.39
N GLU A 114 12.49 7.26 -29.01
CA GLU A 114 13.76 6.99 -28.31
C GLU A 114 14.04 8.02 -27.21
N LYS A 115 13.78 9.30 -27.47
CA LYS A 115 13.90 10.36 -26.46
C LYS A 115 13.04 10.08 -25.24
N TYR A 116 11.77 9.70 -25.44
CA TYR A 116 10.85 9.45 -24.33
C TYR A 116 11.18 8.15 -23.59
N ILE A 117 11.63 7.10 -24.29
CA ILE A 117 12.05 5.85 -23.64
C ILE A 117 13.23 6.10 -22.70
N GLY A 118 14.28 6.81 -23.15
CA GLY A 118 15.42 7.15 -22.30
C GLY A 118 15.05 8.04 -21.11
N GLN A 119 14.06 8.91 -21.27
CA GLN A 119 13.55 9.72 -20.17
C GLN A 119 12.67 8.90 -19.21
N ALA A 120 11.89 7.95 -19.73
CA ALA A 120 10.97 7.13 -18.93
C ALA A 120 11.73 6.31 -17.89
N GLU A 121 12.87 5.71 -18.25
CA GLU A 121 13.70 4.94 -17.33
C GLU A 121 14.15 5.79 -16.14
N LYS A 122 14.78 6.94 -16.45
CA LYS A 122 15.27 7.88 -15.43
C LYS A 122 14.15 8.38 -14.50
N TYR A 123 13.02 8.77 -15.09
CA TYR A 123 11.91 9.31 -14.31
C TYR A 123 11.18 8.24 -13.51
N ALA A 124 11.09 7.00 -14.00
CA ALA A 124 10.51 5.89 -13.28
C ALA A 124 11.33 5.54 -12.02
N GLU A 125 12.66 5.46 -12.17
CA GLU A 125 13.56 5.21 -11.05
C GLU A 125 13.48 6.31 -10.00
N GLN A 126 13.70 7.57 -10.41
CA GLN A 126 13.65 8.72 -9.51
C GLN A 126 12.29 8.86 -8.81
N SER A 127 11.19 8.67 -9.54
CA SER A 127 9.85 8.76 -8.95
C SER A 127 9.58 7.64 -7.95
N SER A 128 10.09 6.43 -8.21
CA SER A 128 9.96 5.31 -7.28
C SER A 128 10.75 5.53 -5.99
N GLU A 129 11.93 6.14 -6.07
CA GLU A 129 12.71 6.49 -4.88
C GLU A 129 12.06 7.62 -4.09
N CYS A 130 11.63 8.69 -4.76
CA CYS A 130 10.92 9.79 -4.11
C CYS A 130 9.63 9.33 -3.43
N GLU A 131 8.86 8.42 -4.04
CA GLU A 131 7.64 7.85 -3.46
C GLU A 131 7.94 7.08 -2.18
N LYS A 132 9.00 6.26 -2.15
CA LYS A 132 9.43 5.55 -0.94
C LYS A 132 9.79 6.52 0.20
N ILE A 133 10.51 7.59 -0.14
CA ILE A 133 10.88 8.62 0.84
C ILE A 133 9.64 9.33 1.36
N ALA A 134 8.73 9.74 0.48
CA ALA A 134 7.48 10.41 0.84
C ALA A 134 6.62 9.55 1.77
N GLN A 135 6.42 8.28 1.43
CA GLN A 135 5.69 7.31 2.27
C GLN A 135 6.35 7.07 3.63
N LYS A 136 7.69 7.10 3.69
CA LYS A 136 8.40 7.00 4.96
C LYS A 136 8.17 8.22 5.82
N VAL A 137 8.29 9.42 5.24
CA VAL A 137 8.07 10.69 5.97
C VAL A 137 6.63 10.77 6.48
N GLU A 138 5.66 10.37 5.68
CA GLU A 138 4.24 10.33 6.07
C GLU A 138 4.03 9.41 7.28
N ARG A 139 4.54 8.17 7.23
CA ARG A 139 4.48 7.24 8.37
C ARG A 139 5.18 7.78 9.60
N ASP A 140 6.39 8.33 9.42
CA ASP A 140 7.13 8.93 10.52
C ASP A 140 6.37 10.08 11.20
N ALA A 141 5.67 10.90 10.41
CA ALA A 141 4.84 11.99 10.92
C ALA A 141 3.59 11.47 11.67
N GLU A 142 2.95 10.44 11.15
CA GLU A 142 1.83 9.76 11.83
C GLU A 142 2.27 9.15 13.15
N ASP A 143 3.40 8.46 13.19
CA ASP A 143 3.92 7.83 14.40
C ASP A 143 4.26 8.86 15.49
N VAL A 144 4.82 10.03 15.08
CA VAL A 144 5.01 11.16 15.99
C VAL A 144 3.69 11.62 16.60
N LYS A 145 2.64 11.75 15.78
CA LYS A 145 1.32 12.19 16.24
C LYS A 145 0.62 11.15 17.11
N LYS A 146 0.71 9.88 16.76
CA LYS A 146 0.20 8.77 17.57
C LYS A 146 0.88 8.74 18.94
N ALA A 147 2.21 8.86 18.98
CA ALA A 147 2.96 8.90 20.24
C ALA A 147 2.61 10.14 21.08
N GLU A 148 2.49 11.33 20.48
CA GLU A 148 2.05 12.56 21.15
C GLU A 148 0.66 12.41 21.78
N TYR A 149 -0.28 11.82 21.03
CA TYR A 149 -1.63 11.54 21.53
C TYR A 149 -1.62 10.58 22.73
N MET A 150 -0.81 9.53 22.65
CA MET A 150 -0.72 8.49 23.70
C MET A 150 0.03 8.95 24.95
N GLN A 151 0.83 10.01 24.90
CA GLN A 151 1.46 10.59 26.10
C GLN A 151 0.45 10.98 27.18
N ASN A 152 -0.72 11.49 26.76
CA ASN A 152 -1.79 11.89 27.69
C ASN A 152 -2.66 10.70 28.14
N LYS A 153 -2.34 9.50 27.66
CA LYS A 153 -3.11 8.27 27.88
C LYS A 153 -2.35 7.21 28.70
N ILE A 154 -1.21 7.59 29.27
CA ILE A 154 -0.42 6.69 30.10
C ILE A 154 -1.23 6.29 31.32
N GLY A 155 -1.30 4.97 31.59
CA GLY A 155 -2.11 4.36 32.63
C GLY A 155 -3.51 3.96 32.21
N GLU A 156 -4.01 4.39 31.06
CA GLU A 156 -5.31 3.98 30.53
C GLU A 156 -5.26 2.55 29.97
N GLU A 157 -6.38 1.86 30.03
CA GLU A 157 -6.55 0.47 29.58
C GLU A 157 -7.34 0.43 28.26
N TYR A 158 -6.90 -0.43 27.35
CA TYR A 158 -7.52 -0.61 26.04
C TYR A 158 -7.64 -2.08 25.68
N LYS A 159 -8.54 -2.35 24.75
CA LYS A 159 -8.60 -3.62 24.02
C LYS A 159 -7.88 -3.43 22.68
N GLY A 160 -7.01 -4.35 22.33
CA GLY A 160 -6.30 -4.35 21.08
C GLY A 160 -6.26 -5.73 20.45
N ILE A 161 -5.67 -5.79 19.28
CA ILE A 161 -5.46 -7.01 18.49
C ILE A 161 -3.96 -7.13 18.22
N ILE A 162 -3.40 -8.32 18.39
CA ILE A 162 -2.01 -8.59 18.07
C ILE A 162 -1.82 -8.43 16.55
N SER A 163 -1.07 -7.41 16.14
CA SER A 163 -0.77 -7.09 14.73
C SER A 163 0.48 -7.80 14.23
N SER A 164 1.44 -8.04 15.13
CA SER A 164 2.69 -8.72 14.79
C SER A 164 3.29 -9.42 16.00
N VAL A 165 3.97 -10.54 15.75
CA VAL A 165 4.73 -11.30 16.75
C VAL A 165 6.19 -11.29 16.32
N THR A 166 7.10 -10.96 17.25
CA THR A 166 8.54 -10.82 16.99
C THR A 166 9.36 -11.54 18.07
N SER A 167 10.66 -11.68 17.85
CA SER A 167 11.60 -12.31 18.79
C SER A 167 11.87 -11.49 20.07
N PHE A 168 11.30 -10.28 20.20
CA PHE A 168 11.50 -9.41 21.36
C PHE A 168 10.20 -8.93 22.01
N GLY A 169 9.03 -9.32 21.46
CA GLY A 169 7.71 -8.96 21.97
C GLY A 169 6.63 -9.05 20.92
N ILE A 170 5.46 -8.58 21.27
CA ILE A 170 4.30 -8.52 20.38
C ILE A 170 3.88 -7.07 20.15
N PHE A 171 3.48 -6.75 18.92
CA PHE A 171 2.85 -5.48 18.59
C PHE A 171 1.33 -5.63 18.71
N VAL A 172 0.70 -4.63 19.29
CA VAL A 172 -0.74 -4.60 19.49
C VAL A 172 -1.31 -3.33 18.88
N GLU A 173 -2.27 -3.50 17.99
CA GLU A 173 -3.02 -2.40 17.35
C GLU A 173 -4.34 -2.18 18.11
N LEU A 174 -4.57 -0.93 18.48
CA LEU A 174 -5.81 -0.49 19.14
C LEU A 174 -6.88 -0.17 18.08
N GLU A 175 -8.13 0.00 18.52
CA GLU A 175 -9.25 0.37 17.63
C GLU A 175 -9.01 1.72 16.90
N ASN A 176 -8.28 2.63 17.50
CA ASN A 176 -7.90 3.93 16.95
C ASN A 176 -6.66 3.88 16.04
N THR A 177 -6.24 2.70 15.60
CA THR A 177 -5.07 2.47 14.74
C THR A 177 -3.70 2.81 15.35
N VAL A 178 -3.66 3.07 16.66
CA VAL A 178 -2.39 3.20 17.36
C VAL A 178 -1.80 1.82 17.59
N GLU A 179 -0.54 1.64 17.23
CA GLU A 179 0.20 0.42 17.48
C GLU A 179 1.26 0.65 18.57
N GLY A 180 1.39 -0.29 19.49
CA GLY A 180 2.39 -0.26 20.55
C GLY A 180 3.02 -1.63 20.78
N LEU A 181 4.19 -1.63 21.42
CA LEU A 181 4.96 -2.83 21.72
C LEU A 181 4.71 -3.31 23.15
N ILE A 182 4.41 -4.59 23.31
CA ILE A 182 4.51 -5.29 24.59
C ILE A 182 5.78 -6.11 24.55
N ARG A 183 6.77 -5.74 25.36
CA ARG A 183 8.00 -6.53 25.53
C ARG A 183 7.71 -7.75 26.37
N PHE A 184 8.56 -8.76 26.33
CA PHE A 184 8.40 -9.99 27.10
C PHE A 184 8.23 -9.73 28.60
N ASP A 185 8.99 -8.80 29.16
CA ASP A 185 8.91 -8.43 30.58
C ASP A 185 7.55 -7.82 30.99
N ASN A 186 6.84 -7.25 30.01
CA ASN A 186 5.51 -6.63 30.19
C ASN A 186 4.36 -7.54 29.70
N LEU A 187 4.68 -8.70 29.15
CA LEU A 187 3.69 -9.65 28.64
C LEU A 187 3.31 -10.69 29.68
N GLY A 188 4.26 -11.06 30.55
CA GLY A 188 4.04 -12.01 31.64
C GLY A 188 5.35 -12.32 32.37
N ASN A 189 5.22 -12.93 33.55
CA ASN A 189 6.36 -13.28 34.39
C ASN A 189 6.89 -14.69 34.07
N GLU A 190 7.17 -14.93 32.78
CA GLU A 190 7.69 -16.20 32.28
C GLU A 190 8.61 -15.98 31.07
N TYR A 191 9.34 -17.03 30.69
CA TYR A 191 10.12 -17.04 29.46
C TYR A 191 9.21 -17.31 28.26
N PHE A 192 9.49 -16.64 27.13
CA PHE A 192 8.72 -16.75 25.91
C PHE A 192 9.59 -17.30 24.78
N ILE A 193 9.05 -18.29 24.08
CA ILE A 193 9.69 -18.92 22.91
C ILE A 193 9.00 -18.39 21.66
N TYR A 194 9.79 -17.76 20.78
CA TYR A 194 9.31 -17.29 19.48
C TYR A 194 9.44 -18.39 18.44
N ASP A 195 8.33 -18.77 17.83
CA ASP A 195 8.26 -19.68 16.68
C ASP A 195 8.25 -18.83 15.40
N GLU A 196 9.37 -18.87 14.68
CA GLU A 196 9.53 -18.07 13.46
C GLU A 196 8.69 -18.58 12.30
N ASP A 197 8.49 -19.90 12.19
CA ASP A 197 7.75 -20.52 11.09
C ASP A 197 6.25 -20.20 11.18
N ASN A 198 5.69 -20.31 12.39
CA ASN A 198 4.28 -20.04 12.65
C ASN A 198 3.97 -18.59 13.03
N LYS A 199 5.00 -17.75 13.22
CA LYS A 199 4.85 -16.36 13.71
C LYS A 199 4.03 -16.29 15.02
N THR A 200 4.33 -17.20 15.95
CA THR A 200 3.65 -17.31 17.24
C THR A 200 4.63 -17.13 18.40
N LEU A 201 4.09 -16.75 19.55
CA LEU A 201 4.84 -16.65 20.79
C LEU A 201 4.24 -17.57 21.82
N ILE A 202 5.06 -18.41 22.43
CA ILE A 202 4.63 -19.45 23.38
C ILE A 202 5.23 -19.20 24.74
N GLY A 203 4.40 -19.04 25.78
CA GLY A 203 4.84 -18.99 27.18
C GLY A 203 5.36 -20.35 27.64
N GLU A 204 6.57 -20.39 28.20
CA GLU A 204 7.21 -21.64 28.59
C GLU A 204 6.46 -22.35 29.73
N LYS A 205 6.00 -21.62 30.73
CA LYS A 205 5.30 -22.16 31.89
C LYS A 205 3.80 -22.37 31.63
N THR A 206 3.13 -21.33 31.16
CA THR A 206 1.68 -21.33 30.97
C THR A 206 1.24 -22.09 29.72
N LYS A 207 2.15 -22.35 28.77
CA LYS A 207 1.87 -22.87 27.43
C LYS A 207 0.86 -22.03 26.63
N LYS A 208 0.64 -20.79 27.06
CA LYS A 208 -0.22 -19.85 26.35
C LYS A 208 0.44 -19.46 25.04
N VAL A 209 -0.30 -19.57 23.96
CA VAL A 209 0.16 -19.21 22.62
C VAL A 209 -0.48 -17.90 22.20
N TYR A 210 0.30 -16.98 21.67
CA TYR A 210 -0.15 -15.71 21.13
C TYR A 210 0.00 -15.72 19.62
N HIS A 211 -1.10 -15.47 18.92
CA HIS A 211 -1.14 -15.43 17.46
C HIS A 211 -1.44 -14.01 16.96
N ILE A 212 -1.06 -13.75 15.73
CA ILE A 212 -1.52 -12.55 15.02
C ILE A 212 -3.05 -12.63 14.90
N GLY A 213 -3.75 -11.56 15.29
CA GLY A 213 -5.21 -11.48 15.28
C GLY A 213 -5.86 -11.75 16.64
N ASP A 214 -5.13 -12.26 17.64
CA ASP A 214 -5.66 -12.48 18.98
C ASP A 214 -6.01 -11.15 19.67
N LYS A 215 -7.10 -11.18 20.41
CA LYS A 215 -7.53 -10.04 21.23
C LYS A 215 -6.79 -10.05 22.56
N ILE A 216 -6.27 -8.90 22.94
CA ILE A 216 -5.56 -8.71 24.21
C ILE A 216 -6.01 -7.41 24.88
N LYS A 217 -6.06 -7.42 26.22
CA LYS A 217 -6.21 -6.21 27.01
C LYS A 217 -4.85 -5.68 27.38
N ILE A 218 -4.67 -4.38 27.25
CA ILE A 218 -3.39 -3.73 27.51
C ILE A 218 -3.58 -2.49 28.38
N ARG A 219 -2.51 -2.09 29.06
CA ARG A 219 -2.37 -0.76 29.66
C ARG A 219 -1.20 -0.03 29.00
N VAL A 220 -1.36 1.27 28.79
CA VAL A 220 -0.31 2.13 28.25
C VAL A 220 0.69 2.44 29.36
N ILE A 221 1.95 2.05 29.19
CA ILE A 221 3.00 2.29 30.21
C ILE A 221 3.94 3.42 29.84
N ALA A 222 4.19 3.61 28.55
CA ALA A 222 5.02 4.71 28.08
C ALA A 222 4.64 5.13 26.66
N ALA A 223 4.82 6.42 26.36
CA ALA A 223 4.74 6.96 25.01
C ALA A 223 5.77 8.09 24.85
N ASN A 224 6.59 8.02 23.83
CA ASN A 224 7.67 8.97 23.61
C ASN A 224 7.63 9.51 22.17
N LYS A 225 7.30 10.79 22.04
CA LYS A 225 7.20 11.50 20.76
C LYS A 225 8.53 11.55 19.99
N GLN A 226 9.66 11.70 20.70
CA GLN A 226 10.97 11.83 20.05
C GLN A 226 11.45 10.51 19.45
N THR A 227 11.23 9.40 20.16
CA THR A 227 11.56 8.06 19.69
C THR A 227 10.44 7.42 18.89
N ARG A 228 9.24 8.02 18.87
CA ARG A 228 8.02 7.52 18.21
C ARG A 228 7.60 6.13 18.73
N ARG A 229 7.92 5.83 19.99
CA ARG A 229 7.62 4.53 20.61
C ARG A 229 6.46 4.66 21.58
N ILE A 230 5.62 3.63 21.57
CA ILE A 230 4.53 3.45 22.51
C ILE A 230 4.70 2.05 23.07
N ASP A 231 4.84 1.95 24.38
CA ASP A 231 5.01 0.70 25.10
C ASP A 231 3.74 0.39 25.89
N PHE A 232 3.31 -0.87 25.83
CA PHE A 232 2.17 -1.42 26.53
C PHE A 232 2.58 -2.54 27.49
N GLU A 233 1.73 -2.83 28.46
CA GLU A 233 1.77 -4.06 29.25
C GLU A 233 0.48 -4.88 29.07
N SER A 234 0.56 -6.17 29.22
CA SER A 234 -0.58 -7.10 29.20
C SER A 234 -1.28 -7.08 30.55
N LEU A 235 -2.63 -7.12 30.54
CA LEU A 235 -3.47 -7.22 31.73
C LEU A 235 -4.01 -8.63 31.91
#